data_540e63e42caf96d715d3150b2276fe58
#
_entry.id   540e63e42caf96d715d3150b2276fe58
#
_cell.length_a   1.000
_cell.length_b   1.000
_cell.length_c   1.000
_cell.angle_alpha   90.00
_cell.angle_beta   90.00
_cell.angle_gamma   90.00
#
_symmetry.space_group_name_H-M   'P 1'
#
loop_
_entity.id
_entity.type
_entity.pdbx_description
1 polymer ?
#
loop_
_entity_poly.entity_id
_entity_poly.type
_entity_poly.pdbx_seq_one_letter_code
_entity_poly.pdbx_strand_id
1 'polypeptide(L)'
;VEAVAGILPHPVDMAELQQVASRAIAEATGAEAGFVTGCTSAGIVISVAACMTGLDLAAIERLPDTGGLKDEVVIQKGHVVNYGSLITGDIRLSGARVVEFGAALETGAYQLEAALGEKTAAAVYVVSHHAAPTGMISLPHFAEICHARGVPVIVDAAAEYGWRGFVEAGADLLLFSAQKALGGLTAGVVAGRRDLVRAAHAQSRGIGRPMKA
;
A
#
# COMPACT_ATOMS: atom_id res chain seq x y z
N VAL A 1 -20.46 4.12 15.56
CA VAL A 1 -21.84 4.39 15.06
C VAL A 1 -22.23 5.83 15.32
N GLU A 2 -22.08 6.34 16.56
CA GLU A 2 -22.50 7.71 16.95
C GLU A 2 -21.81 8.80 16.11
N ALA A 3 -20.49 8.73 15.91
CA ALA A 3 -19.76 9.71 15.10
C ALA A 3 -20.25 9.77 13.64
N VAL A 4 -20.59 8.60 13.06
CA VAL A 4 -21.15 8.53 11.69
C VAL A 4 -22.57 9.14 11.67
N ALA A 5 -23.42 8.75 12.63
CA ALA A 5 -24.77 9.31 12.75
C ALA A 5 -24.75 10.83 12.97
N GLY A 6 -23.77 11.32 13.73
CA GLY A 6 -23.61 12.76 14.00
C GLY A 6 -23.19 13.58 12.81
N ILE A 7 -22.39 13.02 11.87
CA ILE A 7 -21.91 13.78 10.70
C ILE A 7 -22.86 13.72 9.49
N LEU A 8 -23.64 12.62 9.36
CA LEU A 8 -24.50 12.40 8.18
C LEU A 8 -25.48 13.54 7.87
N PRO A 9 -26.08 14.26 8.84
CA PRO A 9 -26.98 15.39 8.56
C PRO A 9 -26.28 16.65 8.06
N HIS A 10 -24.95 16.72 8.16
CA HIS A 10 -24.19 17.93 7.87
C HIS A 10 -23.47 17.81 6.51
N PRO A 11 -23.53 18.85 5.64
CA PRO A 11 -22.68 18.89 4.47
C PRO A 11 -21.22 19.01 4.89
N VAL A 12 -20.34 18.19 4.29
CA VAL A 12 -18.90 18.22 4.57
C VAL A 12 -18.12 18.35 3.26
N ASP A 13 -17.06 19.14 3.29
CA ASP A 13 -16.04 19.12 2.24
C ASP A 13 -15.19 17.87 2.39
N MET A 14 -15.19 17.01 1.37
CA MET A 14 -14.46 15.74 1.41
C MET A 14 -12.94 15.94 1.45
N ALA A 15 -12.42 17.01 0.85
CA ALA A 15 -10.99 17.30 0.91
C ALA A 15 -10.59 17.73 2.33
N GLU A 16 -11.40 18.53 3.01
CA GLU A 16 -11.18 18.89 4.41
C GLU A 16 -11.27 17.67 5.33
N LEU A 17 -12.28 16.81 5.12
CA LEU A 17 -12.44 15.57 5.90
C LEU A 17 -11.23 14.65 5.75
N GLN A 18 -10.71 14.48 4.52
CA GLN A 18 -9.48 13.71 4.27
C GLN A 18 -8.26 14.34 4.93
N GLN A 19 -8.16 15.66 5.01
CA GLN A 19 -7.07 16.34 5.72
C GLN A 19 -7.14 16.10 7.23
N VAL A 20 -8.33 16.12 7.82
CA VAL A 20 -8.55 15.78 9.23
C VAL A 20 -8.15 14.33 9.48
N ALA A 21 -8.62 13.41 8.65
CA ALA A 21 -8.26 12.00 8.72
C ALA A 21 -6.74 11.80 8.59
N SER A 22 -6.08 12.51 7.66
CA SER A 22 -4.62 12.44 7.47
C SER A 22 -3.86 12.79 8.73
N ARG A 23 -4.27 13.82 9.46
CA ARG A 23 -3.62 14.21 10.72
C ARG A 23 -3.79 13.12 11.79
N ALA A 24 -5.00 12.60 11.95
CA ALA A 24 -5.28 11.54 12.92
C ALA A 24 -4.51 10.24 12.59
N ILE A 25 -4.44 9.87 11.31
CA ILE A 25 -3.67 8.70 10.85
C ILE A 25 -2.17 8.90 11.12
N ALA A 26 -1.63 10.06 10.78
CA ALA A 26 -0.21 10.38 11.01
C ALA A 26 0.14 10.31 12.51
N GLU A 27 -0.70 10.86 13.38
CA GLU A 27 -0.52 10.80 14.83
C GLU A 27 -0.55 9.36 15.36
N ALA A 28 -1.51 8.56 14.93
CA ALA A 28 -1.67 7.17 15.37
C ALA A 28 -0.54 6.26 14.89
N THR A 29 -0.06 6.45 13.66
CA THR A 29 0.90 5.55 13.01
C THR A 29 2.34 6.03 13.10
N GLY A 30 2.60 7.31 13.42
CA GLY A 30 3.92 7.92 13.31
C GLY A 30 4.37 8.21 11.88
N ALA A 31 3.49 8.00 10.89
CA ALA A 31 3.73 8.33 9.50
C ALA A 31 3.63 9.85 9.25
N GLU A 32 4.08 10.32 8.08
CA GLU A 32 4.02 11.74 7.71
C GLU A 32 2.63 12.21 7.28
N ALA A 33 1.83 11.29 6.74
CA ALA A 33 0.49 11.55 6.22
C ALA A 33 -0.31 10.24 6.09
N GLY A 34 -1.60 10.36 5.82
CA GLY A 34 -2.45 9.23 5.48
C GLY A 34 -3.74 9.66 4.82
N PHE A 35 -4.53 8.70 4.35
CA PHE A 35 -5.89 8.94 3.87
C PHE A 35 -6.73 7.65 3.96
N VAL A 36 -8.04 7.82 3.83
CA VAL A 36 -9.01 6.72 3.91
C VAL A 36 -9.46 6.33 2.52
N THR A 37 -9.50 5.03 2.26
CA THR A 37 -9.97 4.41 1.00
C THR A 37 -11.18 3.53 1.25
N GLY A 38 -11.82 3.05 0.18
CA GLY A 38 -12.98 2.16 0.29
C GLY A 38 -12.69 0.81 0.95
N CYS A 39 -11.47 0.28 0.79
CA CYS A 39 -11.00 -0.96 1.44
C CYS A 39 -9.48 -1.07 1.30
N THR A 40 -8.85 -2.02 2.01
CA THR A 40 -7.39 -2.24 1.95
C THR A 40 -6.92 -2.68 0.57
N SER A 41 -7.69 -3.52 -0.14
CA SER A 41 -7.37 -3.93 -1.51
C SER A 41 -7.31 -2.73 -2.46
N ALA A 42 -8.28 -1.80 -2.35
CA ALA A 42 -8.21 -0.53 -3.08
C ALA A 42 -6.95 0.26 -2.71
N GLY A 43 -6.58 0.25 -1.42
CA GLY A 43 -5.33 0.84 -0.93
C GLY A 43 -4.09 0.25 -1.60
N ILE A 44 -4.02 -1.07 -1.80
CA ILE A 44 -2.92 -1.74 -2.52
C ILE A 44 -2.84 -1.22 -3.96
N VAL A 45 -3.96 -1.28 -4.69
CA VAL A 45 -4.02 -0.85 -6.11
C VAL A 45 -3.51 0.57 -6.29
N ILE A 46 -4.03 1.52 -5.51
CA ILE A 46 -3.68 2.94 -5.65
C ILE A 46 -2.28 3.25 -5.11
N SER A 47 -1.77 2.51 -4.12
CA SER A 47 -0.40 2.65 -3.62
C SER A 47 0.61 2.20 -4.67
N VAL A 48 0.36 1.07 -5.33
CA VAL A 48 1.18 0.61 -6.46
C VAL A 48 1.12 1.61 -7.62
N ALA A 49 -0.08 2.07 -7.99
CA ALA A 49 -0.26 3.09 -9.01
C ALA A 49 0.53 4.38 -8.70
N ALA A 50 0.49 4.82 -7.44
CA ALA A 50 1.24 5.99 -6.98
C ALA A 50 2.76 5.83 -7.13
N CYS A 51 3.29 4.64 -6.82
CA CYS A 51 4.72 4.35 -7.00
C CYS A 51 5.14 4.35 -8.49
N MET A 52 4.21 4.01 -9.41
CA MET A 52 4.47 4.02 -10.85
C MET A 52 4.38 5.42 -11.46
N THR A 53 3.40 6.21 -11.05
CA THR A 53 3.06 7.47 -11.73
C THR A 53 3.52 8.73 -11.01
N GLY A 54 3.77 8.65 -9.70
CA GLY A 54 3.95 9.84 -8.88
C GLY A 54 2.74 10.78 -9.02
N LEU A 55 3.01 12.05 -9.29
CA LEU A 55 2.00 13.11 -9.49
C LEU A 55 1.77 13.46 -10.97
N ASP A 56 2.30 12.67 -11.90
CA ASP A 56 2.07 12.87 -13.34
C ASP A 56 0.62 12.53 -13.70
N LEU A 57 -0.18 13.55 -13.94
CA LEU A 57 -1.61 13.41 -14.25
C LEU A 57 -1.84 12.63 -15.55
N ALA A 58 -0.99 12.80 -16.56
CA ALA A 58 -1.14 12.09 -17.83
C ALA A 58 -0.87 10.58 -17.64
N ALA A 59 0.12 10.23 -16.81
CA ALA A 59 0.39 8.85 -16.44
C ALA A 59 -0.75 8.26 -15.59
N ILE A 60 -1.31 9.03 -14.64
CA ILE A 60 -2.44 8.63 -13.80
C ILE A 60 -3.68 8.31 -14.64
N GLU A 61 -4.01 9.18 -15.61
CA GLU A 61 -5.20 9.00 -16.47
C GLU A 61 -5.05 7.82 -17.44
N ARG A 62 -3.81 7.48 -17.80
CA ARG A 62 -3.50 6.40 -18.75
C ARG A 62 -3.55 5.02 -18.11
N LEU A 63 -3.37 4.89 -16.78
CA LEU A 63 -3.44 3.59 -16.13
C LEU A 63 -4.76 2.87 -16.46
N PRO A 64 -4.74 1.54 -16.68
CA PRO A 64 -3.65 0.60 -16.41
C PRO A 64 -2.61 0.42 -17.54
N ASP A 65 -2.57 1.29 -18.55
CA ASP A 65 -1.48 1.29 -19.54
C ASP A 65 -0.21 1.88 -18.90
N THR A 66 0.80 1.02 -18.70
CA THR A 66 2.07 1.34 -18.03
C THR A 66 3.20 1.66 -18.99
N GLY A 67 2.91 1.82 -20.30
CA GLY A 67 3.93 2.09 -21.31
C GLY A 67 4.87 3.24 -20.92
N GLY A 68 6.17 2.95 -20.83
CA GLY A 68 7.20 3.93 -20.45
C GLY A 68 7.36 4.19 -18.94
N LEU A 69 6.56 3.57 -18.09
CA LEU A 69 6.70 3.63 -16.62
C LEU A 69 7.60 2.49 -16.11
N LYS A 70 8.10 2.65 -14.88
CA LYS A 70 8.51 1.51 -14.07
C LYS A 70 7.23 0.80 -13.66
N ASP A 71 7.10 -0.47 -13.96
CA ASP A 71 5.84 -1.21 -13.82
C ASP A 71 5.98 -2.56 -13.12
N GLU A 72 7.18 -2.87 -12.63
CA GLU A 72 7.40 -4.10 -11.88
C GLU A 72 7.18 -3.89 -10.37
N VAL A 73 6.50 -4.84 -9.75
CA VAL A 73 6.32 -4.90 -8.30
C VAL A 73 6.85 -6.22 -7.79
N VAL A 74 7.87 -6.17 -6.94
CA VAL A 74 8.49 -7.37 -6.35
C VAL A 74 7.74 -7.80 -5.10
N ILE A 75 7.57 -9.11 -4.93
CA ILE A 75 6.98 -9.74 -3.74
C ILE A 75 7.62 -11.10 -3.49
N GLN A 76 7.98 -11.40 -2.23
CA GLN A 76 8.48 -12.74 -1.89
C GLN A 76 7.34 -13.77 -1.90
N LYS A 77 7.60 -14.96 -2.44
CA LYS A 77 6.56 -15.99 -2.67
C LYS A 77 5.77 -16.38 -1.42
N GLY A 78 6.41 -16.43 -0.25
CA GLY A 78 5.73 -16.70 1.00
C GLY A 78 4.72 -15.63 1.43
N HIS A 79 4.72 -14.47 0.76
CA HIS A 79 3.77 -13.36 0.96
C HIS A 79 2.68 -13.29 -0.12
N VAL A 80 2.66 -14.23 -1.08
CA VAL A 80 1.59 -14.33 -2.08
C VAL A 80 0.39 -15.01 -1.43
N VAL A 81 -0.40 -14.23 -0.72
CA VAL A 81 -1.54 -14.70 0.07
C VAL A 81 -2.87 -14.58 -0.68
N ASN A 82 -3.82 -15.45 -0.31
CA ASN A 82 -5.21 -15.38 -0.73
C ASN A 82 -6.09 -15.19 0.51
N TYR A 83 -6.74 -14.03 0.59
CA TYR A 83 -7.66 -13.66 1.68
C TYR A 83 -9.13 -13.53 1.19
N GLY A 84 -9.49 -14.26 0.11
CA GLY A 84 -10.72 -14.12 -0.68
C GLY A 84 -10.44 -13.47 -2.03
N SER A 85 -9.31 -12.80 -2.18
CA SER A 85 -8.69 -12.31 -3.40
C SER A 85 -7.19 -12.58 -3.31
N LEU A 86 -6.53 -12.83 -4.43
CA LEU A 86 -5.07 -12.93 -4.48
C LEU A 86 -4.47 -11.52 -4.44
N ILE A 87 -3.54 -11.27 -3.52
CA ILE A 87 -2.84 -9.98 -3.44
C ILE A 87 -2.14 -9.60 -4.75
N THR A 88 -1.64 -10.58 -5.49
CA THR A 88 -1.06 -10.35 -6.82
C THR A 88 -2.10 -9.93 -7.85
N GLY A 89 -3.37 -10.28 -7.65
CA GLY A 89 -4.50 -9.78 -8.43
C GLY A 89 -4.72 -8.29 -8.19
N ASP A 90 -4.73 -7.87 -6.93
CA ASP A 90 -4.86 -6.45 -6.57
C ASP A 90 -3.70 -5.62 -7.14
N ILE A 91 -2.46 -6.12 -7.04
CA ILE A 91 -1.30 -5.46 -7.67
C ILE A 91 -1.51 -5.30 -9.18
N ARG A 92 -1.94 -6.34 -9.89
CA ARG A 92 -2.18 -6.31 -11.35
C ARG A 92 -3.29 -5.38 -11.78
N LEU A 93 -4.28 -5.11 -10.92
CA LEU A 93 -5.34 -4.14 -11.22
C LEU A 93 -4.81 -2.72 -11.46
N SER A 94 -3.64 -2.37 -10.93
CA SER A 94 -2.97 -1.10 -11.23
C SER A 94 -2.33 -1.05 -12.62
N GLY A 95 -2.24 -2.18 -13.32
CA GLY A 95 -1.47 -2.37 -14.54
C GLY A 95 -0.06 -2.89 -14.30
N ALA A 96 0.37 -3.01 -13.05
CA ALA A 96 1.72 -3.47 -12.70
C ALA A 96 1.92 -4.96 -12.99
N ARG A 97 3.16 -5.31 -13.33
CA ARG A 97 3.65 -6.68 -13.47
C ARG A 97 4.23 -7.16 -12.15
N VAL A 98 3.74 -8.29 -11.67
CA VAL A 98 4.25 -8.89 -10.41
C VAL A 98 5.51 -9.71 -10.70
N VAL A 99 6.56 -9.45 -9.95
CA VAL A 99 7.81 -10.22 -9.95
C VAL A 99 7.90 -10.97 -8.61
N GLU A 100 7.55 -12.25 -8.65
CA GLU A 100 7.66 -13.14 -7.49
C GLU A 100 9.09 -13.66 -7.38
N PHE A 101 9.67 -13.61 -6.17
CA PHE A 101 11.02 -14.13 -5.92
C PHE A 101 11.06 -15.02 -4.68
N GLY A 102 12.15 -15.80 -4.55
CA GLY A 102 12.32 -16.76 -3.47
C GLY A 102 11.50 -18.03 -3.64
N ALA A 103 11.42 -18.83 -2.60
CA ALA A 103 10.57 -20.01 -2.50
C ALA A 103 9.42 -19.74 -1.51
N ALA A 104 8.44 -20.65 -1.44
CA ALA A 104 7.26 -20.48 -0.60
C ALA A 104 7.57 -20.39 0.90
N LEU A 105 8.60 -21.10 1.36
CA LEU A 105 8.95 -21.21 2.78
C LEU A 105 10.37 -20.71 3.10
N GLU A 106 11.12 -20.23 2.09
CA GLU A 106 12.48 -19.75 2.27
C GLU A 106 12.83 -18.70 1.22
N THR A 107 13.36 -17.56 1.66
CA THR A 107 13.79 -16.47 0.78
C THR A 107 15.05 -15.82 1.33
N GLY A 108 16.11 -15.81 0.51
CA GLY A 108 17.37 -15.15 0.84
C GLY A 108 17.44 -13.72 0.30
N ALA A 109 18.21 -12.87 0.98
CA ALA A 109 18.42 -11.47 0.58
C ALA A 109 18.93 -11.34 -0.88
N TYR A 110 19.85 -12.21 -1.30
CA TYR A 110 20.39 -12.25 -2.67
C TYR A 110 19.31 -12.41 -3.75
N GLN A 111 18.19 -13.08 -3.43
CA GLN A 111 17.08 -13.27 -4.35
C GLN A 111 16.26 -11.98 -4.50
N LEU A 112 16.11 -11.21 -3.42
CA LEU A 112 15.51 -9.86 -3.50
C LEU A 112 16.40 -8.93 -4.31
N GLU A 113 17.71 -8.91 -4.03
CA GLU A 113 18.67 -8.08 -4.77
C GLU A 113 18.66 -8.38 -6.27
N ALA A 114 18.52 -9.65 -6.66
CA ALA A 114 18.43 -10.08 -8.05
C ALA A 114 17.08 -9.74 -8.71
N ALA A 115 16.00 -9.67 -7.91
CA ALA A 115 14.67 -9.33 -8.39
C ALA A 115 14.47 -7.83 -8.63
N LEU A 116 15.24 -6.98 -7.94
CA LEU A 116 15.19 -5.52 -8.07
C LEU A 116 15.91 -5.07 -9.33
N GLY A 117 15.15 -4.63 -10.34
CA GLY A 117 15.63 -4.14 -11.63
C GLY A 117 15.30 -2.68 -11.90
N GLU A 118 15.72 -2.19 -13.07
CA GLU A 118 15.47 -0.82 -13.51
C GLU A 118 13.97 -0.48 -13.65
N LYS A 119 13.15 -1.51 -13.90
CA LYS A 119 11.69 -1.38 -14.01
C LYS A 119 10.94 -1.54 -12.70
N THR A 120 11.63 -1.80 -11.59
CA THR A 120 10.98 -1.97 -10.30
C THR A 120 10.43 -0.63 -9.80
N ALA A 121 9.11 -0.55 -9.66
CA ALA A 121 8.39 0.62 -9.16
C ALA A 121 8.17 0.57 -7.65
N ALA A 122 7.94 -0.62 -7.10
CA ALA A 122 7.67 -0.83 -5.69
C ALA A 122 8.00 -2.27 -5.25
N ALA A 123 8.11 -2.46 -3.95
CA ALA A 123 8.18 -3.76 -3.31
C ALA A 123 7.00 -3.91 -2.34
N VAL A 124 6.33 -5.08 -2.35
CA VAL A 124 5.20 -5.38 -1.46
C VAL A 124 5.63 -6.38 -0.40
N TYR A 125 5.37 -6.04 0.85
CA TYR A 125 5.58 -6.87 2.02
C TYR A 125 4.25 -7.13 2.72
N VAL A 126 3.93 -8.39 3.03
CA VAL A 126 2.66 -8.76 3.67
C VAL A 126 2.89 -9.24 5.08
N VAL A 127 2.21 -8.64 6.04
CA VAL A 127 2.13 -9.11 7.42
C VAL A 127 0.74 -9.70 7.61
N SER A 128 0.66 -11.01 7.72
CA SER A 128 -0.61 -11.73 7.83
C SER A 128 -0.38 -13.15 8.33
N HIS A 129 -1.36 -13.69 9.05
CA HIS A 129 -1.40 -15.12 9.41
C HIS A 129 -1.54 -16.05 8.19
N HIS A 130 -1.85 -15.51 7.02
CA HIS A 130 -1.85 -16.26 5.74
C HIS A 130 -0.46 -16.33 5.09
N ALA A 131 0.48 -15.47 5.49
CA ALA A 131 1.84 -15.47 4.97
C ALA A 131 2.67 -16.61 5.59
N ALA A 132 3.78 -16.98 4.94
CA ALA A 132 4.72 -17.92 5.51
C ALA A 132 5.25 -17.40 6.87
N PRO A 133 5.12 -18.19 7.96
CA PRO A 133 5.42 -17.70 9.31
C PRO A 133 6.92 -17.55 9.59
N THR A 134 7.76 -18.24 8.81
CA THR A 134 9.21 -18.27 8.96
C THR A 134 9.91 -18.39 7.62
N GLY A 135 11.20 -18.14 7.57
CA GLY A 135 12.02 -18.31 6.36
C GLY A 135 11.97 -17.15 5.38
N MET A 136 11.17 -16.11 5.67
CA MET A 136 11.09 -14.90 4.85
C MET A 136 12.11 -13.85 5.32
N ILE A 137 12.50 -12.94 4.43
CA ILE A 137 13.31 -11.77 4.79
C ILE A 137 12.49 -10.93 5.77
N SER A 138 13.09 -10.53 6.89
CA SER A 138 12.40 -9.63 7.85
C SER A 138 12.12 -8.26 7.24
N LEU A 139 11.06 -7.59 7.68
CA LEU A 139 10.69 -6.28 7.14
C LEU A 139 11.83 -5.25 7.19
N PRO A 140 12.58 -5.08 8.31
CA PRO A 140 13.68 -4.11 8.32
C PRO A 140 14.75 -4.41 7.27
N HIS A 141 15.17 -5.66 7.13
CA HIS A 141 16.18 -6.06 6.16
C HIS A 141 15.67 -5.98 4.71
N PHE A 142 14.39 -6.32 4.48
CA PHE A 142 13.72 -6.15 3.20
C PHE A 142 13.69 -4.68 2.78
N ALA A 143 13.31 -3.79 3.71
CA ALA A 143 13.27 -2.35 3.46
C ALA A 143 14.67 -1.78 3.19
N GLU A 144 15.68 -2.17 3.97
CA GLU A 144 17.07 -1.75 3.76
C GLU A 144 17.55 -2.05 2.33
N ILE A 145 17.32 -3.28 1.85
CA ILE A 145 17.71 -3.69 0.49
C ILE A 145 16.95 -2.89 -0.58
N CYS A 146 15.64 -2.71 -0.42
CA CYS A 146 14.82 -1.95 -1.36
C CYS A 146 15.24 -0.48 -1.40
N HIS A 147 15.42 0.15 -0.25
CA HIS A 147 15.82 1.55 -0.14
C HIS A 147 17.20 1.81 -0.72
N ALA A 148 18.15 0.87 -0.60
CA ALA A 148 19.46 0.97 -1.24
C ALA A 148 19.37 1.07 -2.78
N ARG A 149 18.25 0.63 -3.36
CA ARG A 149 17.93 0.73 -4.81
C ARG A 149 16.91 1.83 -5.13
N GLY A 150 16.51 2.64 -4.13
CA GLY A 150 15.48 3.68 -4.29
C GLY A 150 14.08 3.15 -4.57
N VAL A 151 13.79 1.90 -4.18
CA VAL A 151 12.50 1.24 -4.36
C VAL A 151 11.67 1.39 -3.09
N PRO A 152 10.47 2.01 -3.14
CA PRO A 152 9.60 2.14 -1.97
C PRO A 152 8.98 0.81 -1.58
N VAL A 153 8.76 0.65 -0.27
CA VAL A 153 8.16 -0.54 0.35
C VAL A 153 6.73 -0.27 0.78
N ILE A 154 5.80 -1.03 0.21
CA ILE A 154 4.38 -1.04 0.57
C ILE A 154 4.15 -2.21 1.52
N VAL A 155 3.70 -1.94 2.74
CA VAL A 155 3.41 -2.96 3.74
C VAL A 155 1.89 -3.14 3.86
N ASP A 156 1.40 -4.33 3.53
CA ASP A 156 0.02 -4.75 3.82
C ASP A 156 -0.02 -5.42 5.20
N ALA A 157 -0.61 -4.73 6.15
CA ALA A 157 -0.84 -5.18 7.52
C ALA A 157 -2.34 -5.08 7.87
N ALA A 158 -3.21 -5.58 6.99
CA ALA A 158 -4.65 -5.34 6.99
C ALA A 158 -5.34 -5.67 8.32
N ALA A 159 -4.85 -6.66 9.07
CA ALA A 159 -5.45 -7.13 10.32
C ALA A 159 -4.57 -6.88 11.55
N GLU A 160 -3.42 -6.26 11.37
CA GLU A 160 -2.39 -6.14 12.40
C GLU A 160 -2.55 -4.87 13.23
N TYR A 161 -1.96 -4.91 14.43
CA TYR A 161 -1.83 -3.79 15.36
C TYR A 161 -0.36 -3.33 15.43
N GLY A 162 -0.10 -2.24 16.17
CA GLY A 162 1.28 -1.76 16.34
C GLY A 162 1.83 -1.05 15.10
N TRP A 163 0.98 -0.33 14.41
CA TRP A 163 1.26 0.33 13.11
C TRP A 163 2.54 1.17 13.08
N ARG A 164 2.86 1.85 14.19
CA ARG A 164 4.09 2.63 14.33
C ARG A 164 5.33 1.78 14.12
N GLY A 165 5.34 0.56 14.62
CA GLY A 165 6.47 -0.37 14.45
C GLY A 165 6.72 -0.74 12.99
N PHE A 166 5.71 -0.80 12.13
CA PHE A 166 5.90 -1.07 10.70
C PHE A 166 6.48 0.15 9.96
N VAL A 167 6.07 1.36 10.34
CA VAL A 167 6.65 2.60 9.81
C VAL A 167 8.11 2.72 10.21
N GLU A 168 8.42 2.49 11.49
CA GLU A 168 9.80 2.49 12.02
C GLU A 168 10.67 1.38 11.40
N ALA A 169 10.07 0.26 11.01
CA ALA A 169 10.75 -0.85 10.32
C ALA A 169 11.01 -0.59 8.82
N GLY A 170 10.59 0.55 8.28
CA GLY A 170 10.90 0.98 6.92
C GLY A 170 9.74 0.87 5.93
N ALA A 171 8.48 0.81 6.38
CA ALA A 171 7.34 0.95 5.48
C ALA A 171 7.25 2.38 4.93
N ASP A 172 7.34 2.54 3.61
CA ASP A 172 7.09 3.83 2.94
C ASP A 172 5.60 4.10 2.82
N LEU A 173 4.81 3.05 2.58
CA LEU A 173 3.35 3.04 2.67
C LEU A 173 2.90 1.85 3.50
N LEU A 174 2.07 2.10 4.49
CA LEU A 174 1.45 1.11 5.36
C LEU A 174 -0.06 1.07 5.10
N LEU A 175 -0.59 -0.12 4.92
CA LEU A 175 -2.00 -0.38 4.64
C LEU A 175 -2.62 -1.20 5.77
N PHE A 176 -3.77 -0.76 6.26
CA PHE A 176 -4.55 -1.54 7.23
C PHE A 176 -6.05 -1.32 7.08
N SER A 177 -6.85 -2.22 7.67
CA SER A 177 -8.30 -2.22 7.53
C SER A 177 -8.97 -1.62 8.76
N ALA A 178 -9.79 -0.60 8.57
CA ALA A 178 -10.54 0.02 9.65
C ALA A 178 -11.57 -0.94 10.26
N GLN A 179 -12.19 -1.81 9.48
CA GLN A 179 -13.18 -2.77 9.97
C GLN A 179 -12.58 -3.90 10.82
N LYS A 180 -11.28 -4.20 10.65
CA LYS A 180 -10.61 -5.24 11.43
C LYS A 180 -10.07 -4.66 12.74
N ALA A 181 -8.97 -3.93 12.67
CA ALA A 181 -8.26 -3.44 13.85
C ALA A 181 -9.04 -2.36 14.63
N LEU A 182 -9.79 -1.47 13.93
CA LEU A 182 -10.53 -0.37 14.58
C LEU A 182 -11.99 -0.73 14.89
N GLY A 183 -12.50 -1.89 14.40
CA GLY A 183 -13.92 -2.25 14.56
C GLY A 183 -14.89 -1.25 13.89
N GLY A 184 -14.42 -0.49 12.92
CA GLY A 184 -15.18 0.52 12.19
C GLY A 184 -15.99 -0.02 11.03
N LEU A 185 -16.48 0.89 10.17
CA LEU A 185 -17.08 0.54 8.89
C LEU A 185 -16.02 0.03 7.92
N THR A 186 -16.46 -0.61 6.84
CA THR A 186 -15.57 -1.06 5.77
C THR A 186 -14.83 0.15 5.19
N ALA A 187 -13.53 0.19 5.44
CA ALA A 187 -12.61 1.17 4.90
C ALA A 187 -11.18 0.62 4.96
N GLY A 188 -10.33 1.09 4.05
CA GLY A 188 -8.89 0.92 4.12
C GLY A 188 -8.24 2.21 4.59
N VAL A 189 -7.08 2.10 5.17
CA VAL A 189 -6.23 3.23 5.55
C VAL A 189 -4.88 3.07 4.87
N VAL A 190 -4.42 4.14 4.26
CA VAL A 190 -3.06 4.27 3.73
C VAL A 190 -2.35 5.31 4.58
N ALA A 191 -1.22 4.93 5.17
CA ALA A 191 -0.35 5.81 5.96
C ALA A 191 1.08 5.72 5.42
N GLY A 192 1.87 6.78 5.47
CA GLY A 192 3.26 6.71 5.04
C GLY A 192 3.87 8.05 4.69
N ARG A 193 4.85 8.01 3.80
CA ARG A 193 5.55 9.18 3.27
C ARG A 193 4.57 10.12 2.58
N ARG A 194 4.70 11.40 2.85
CA ARG A 194 3.78 12.45 2.35
C ARG A 194 3.72 12.53 0.83
N ASP A 195 4.85 12.36 0.15
CA ASP A 195 4.94 12.39 -1.31
C ASP A 195 4.15 11.22 -1.93
N LEU A 196 4.31 10.01 -1.41
CA LEU A 196 3.61 8.81 -1.87
C LEU A 196 2.13 8.84 -1.50
N VAL A 197 1.78 9.30 -0.31
CA VAL A 197 0.37 9.49 0.11
C VAL A 197 -0.33 10.50 -0.80
N ARG A 198 0.33 11.61 -1.17
CA ARG A 198 -0.22 12.57 -2.13
C ARG A 198 -0.39 11.96 -3.52
N ALA A 199 0.58 11.18 -3.99
CA ALA A 199 0.50 10.48 -5.27
C ALA A 199 -0.63 9.43 -5.28
N ALA A 200 -0.82 8.71 -4.16
CA ALA A 200 -1.90 7.75 -4.00
C ALA A 200 -3.28 8.46 -3.99
N HIS A 201 -3.43 9.56 -3.27
CA HIS A 201 -4.67 10.35 -3.29
C HIS A 201 -4.96 10.95 -4.68
N ALA A 202 -3.93 11.31 -5.46
CA ALA A 202 -4.07 11.81 -6.82
C ALA A 202 -4.66 10.77 -7.78
N GLN A 203 -4.57 9.47 -7.46
CA GLN A 203 -5.19 8.39 -8.24
C GLN A 203 -6.73 8.50 -8.31
N SER A 204 -7.35 9.32 -7.46
CA SER A 204 -8.78 9.67 -7.56
C SER A 204 -9.17 10.30 -8.91
N ARG A 205 -8.20 10.79 -9.68
CA ARG A 205 -8.40 11.30 -11.04
C ARG A 205 -8.33 10.24 -12.13
N GLY A 206 -7.86 9.04 -11.82
CA GLY A 206 -7.73 7.90 -12.70
C GLY A 206 -8.32 6.62 -12.09
N ILE A 207 -7.49 5.59 -11.99
CA ILE A 207 -7.88 4.25 -11.53
C ILE A 207 -8.46 4.24 -10.11
N GLY A 208 -8.09 5.17 -9.25
CA GLY A 208 -8.61 5.26 -7.88
C GLY A 208 -10.06 5.73 -7.80
N ARG A 209 -10.59 6.43 -8.81
CA ARG A 209 -11.95 6.97 -8.77
C ARG A 209 -13.04 5.89 -8.61
N PRO A 210 -13.06 4.80 -9.39
CA PRO A 210 -14.02 3.72 -9.18
C PRO A 210 -13.80 2.98 -7.87
N MET A 211 -12.62 3.07 -7.25
CA MET A 211 -12.26 2.43 -6.00
C MET A 211 -12.60 3.27 -4.77
N LYS A 212 -13.24 4.43 -4.95
CA LYS A 212 -13.61 5.35 -3.85
C LYS A 212 -12.38 5.81 -3.04
N ALA A 213 -11.25 6.02 -3.72
CA ALA A 213 -10.04 6.56 -3.11
C ALA A 213 -10.16 8.08 -2.90
#